data_dccb2a0ad83e595223342db94a9afd81
#
_entry.id   dccb2a0ad83e595223342db94a9afd81
#
_cell.length_a   1.000
_cell.length_b   1.000
_cell.length_c   1.000
_cell.angle_alpha   90.00
_cell.angle_beta   90.00
_cell.angle_gamma   90.00
#
_symmetry.space_group_name_H-M   'P 1'
#
loop_
_entity.id
_entity.type
_entity.pdbx_description
1 polymer ?
#
loop_
_entity_poly.entity_id
_entity_poly.type
_entity_poly.pdbx_seq_one_letter_code
_entity_poly.pdbx_strand_id
1 'polypeptide(L)'
;VAGKLSTVKLMRIGIIAIQGDVSEHIDAVERALCERDIEGEVLEIRHEGIVPRCDAVILPGGESTTLGRLIEREGIAGEIQNAAKNGIPVLGTCAGLILVATRGDEQVHKTHQHLLGLMDVKVNRNAFGRQRESFEINLDLAFLDSPYTAIFIRAPAIMDAGPEVDVLSTINGRIVAARQNNVLALAFHPELTPDLRLHHYFLDMISVT
;
A
#
# COMPACT_ATOMS: atom_id res chain seq x y z
N VAL A 1 -5.37 0.19 -46.37
CA VAL A 1 -5.64 -0.51 -45.10
C VAL A 1 -4.94 0.33 -44.03
N ALA A 2 -5.70 1.24 -43.38
CA ALA A 2 -5.21 2.05 -42.25
C ALA A 2 -5.22 1.16 -41.01
N GLY A 3 -4.05 0.71 -40.57
CA GLY A 3 -3.90 0.05 -39.27
C GLY A 3 -4.34 0.98 -38.18
N LYS A 4 -5.37 0.60 -37.36
CA LYS A 4 -5.64 1.22 -36.09
C LYS A 4 -4.39 1.05 -35.22
N LEU A 5 -3.62 2.09 -35.04
CA LEU A 5 -2.70 2.22 -33.91
C LEU A 5 -3.59 2.19 -32.66
N SER A 6 -3.68 1.07 -31.97
CA SER A 6 -4.19 1.05 -30.61
C SER A 6 -3.20 1.90 -29.79
N THR A 7 -3.60 3.07 -29.36
CA THR A 7 -2.86 3.83 -28.36
C THR A 7 -2.86 2.97 -27.09
N VAL A 8 -1.75 2.28 -26.83
CA VAL A 8 -1.54 1.60 -25.55
C VAL A 8 -1.57 2.68 -24.49
N LYS A 9 -2.52 2.58 -23.57
CA LYS A 9 -2.64 3.56 -22.46
C LYS A 9 -1.45 3.35 -21.53
N LEU A 10 -0.64 4.38 -21.35
CA LEU A 10 0.47 4.39 -20.41
C LEU A 10 -0.08 4.25 -18.97
N MET A 11 0.32 3.19 -18.25
CA MET A 11 -0.08 2.94 -16.87
C MET A 11 0.72 3.85 -15.92
N ARG A 12 0.04 4.60 -15.05
CA ARG A 12 0.65 5.54 -14.11
C ARG A 12 0.49 5.10 -12.68
N ILE A 13 1.60 4.74 -12.04
CA ILE A 13 1.63 4.34 -10.64
C ILE A 13 2.18 5.48 -9.80
N GLY A 14 1.33 6.06 -8.95
CA GLY A 14 1.74 7.12 -8.03
C GLY A 14 2.31 6.57 -6.74
N ILE A 15 3.47 7.08 -6.29
CA ILE A 15 4.06 6.75 -5.00
C ILE A 15 4.15 8.02 -4.17
N ILE A 16 3.60 7.99 -2.93
CA ILE A 16 3.73 9.12 -2.00
C ILE A 16 5.21 9.29 -1.66
N ALA A 17 5.80 10.39 -2.11
CA ALA A 17 7.24 10.65 -2.08
C ALA A 17 7.62 11.82 -1.15
N ILE A 18 6.88 11.98 -0.05
CA ILE A 18 7.14 13.03 0.93
C ILE A 18 8.07 12.52 2.04
N GLN A 19 7.95 11.24 2.41
CA GLN A 19 8.74 10.59 3.46
C GLN A 19 8.58 9.07 3.34
N GLY A 20 9.63 8.28 3.67
CA GLY A 20 9.59 6.82 3.73
C GLY A 20 10.44 6.15 2.64
N ASP A 21 10.16 4.87 2.39
CA ASP A 21 10.94 3.96 1.53
C ASP A 21 10.59 4.13 0.04
N VAL A 22 10.75 5.35 -0.47
CA VAL A 22 10.24 5.77 -1.79
C VAL A 22 11.03 5.12 -2.93
N SER A 23 12.36 5.14 -2.87
CA SER A 23 13.26 4.63 -3.92
C SER A 23 13.08 3.13 -4.13
N GLU A 24 12.92 2.37 -3.05
CA GLU A 24 12.72 0.93 -3.08
C GLU A 24 11.38 0.57 -3.73
N HIS A 25 10.33 1.35 -3.44
CA HIS A 25 9.04 1.17 -4.11
C HIS A 25 9.09 1.52 -5.59
N ILE A 26 9.81 2.60 -5.98
CA ILE A 26 9.99 2.96 -7.39
C ILE A 26 10.66 1.80 -8.13
N ASP A 27 11.80 1.32 -7.63
CA ASP A 27 12.56 0.22 -8.23
C ASP A 27 11.70 -1.05 -8.38
N ALA A 28 10.97 -1.44 -7.33
CA ALA A 28 10.12 -2.62 -7.35
C ALA A 28 8.97 -2.51 -8.36
N VAL A 29 8.33 -1.34 -8.46
CA VAL A 29 7.24 -1.11 -9.44
C VAL A 29 7.77 -1.10 -10.86
N GLU A 30 8.89 -0.41 -11.13
CA GLU A 30 9.51 -0.37 -12.47
C GLU A 30 9.92 -1.78 -12.93
N ARG A 31 10.49 -2.59 -12.03
CA ARG A 31 10.81 -4.00 -12.32
C ARG A 31 9.55 -4.81 -12.60
N ALA A 32 8.48 -4.64 -11.81
CA ALA A 32 7.23 -5.36 -12.01
C ALA A 32 6.55 -5.01 -13.35
N LEU A 33 6.56 -3.74 -13.74
CA LEU A 33 6.09 -3.29 -15.05
C LEU A 33 6.92 -3.90 -16.19
N CYS A 34 8.24 -3.90 -16.05
CA CYS A 34 9.18 -4.47 -17.02
C CYS A 34 8.98 -6.00 -17.18
N GLU A 35 8.87 -6.76 -16.08
CA GLU A 35 8.65 -8.22 -16.12
C GLU A 35 7.34 -8.61 -16.83
N ARG A 36 6.35 -7.73 -16.81
CA ARG A 36 5.04 -7.95 -17.45
C ARG A 36 4.90 -7.30 -18.83
N ASP A 37 5.95 -6.68 -19.34
CA ASP A 37 5.93 -5.94 -20.62
C ASP A 37 4.79 -4.89 -20.68
N ILE A 38 4.56 -4.20 -19.53
CA ILE A 38 3.55 -3.15 -19.41
C ILE A 38 4.21 -1.79 -19.63
N GLU A 39 3.70 -1.02 -20.62
CA GLU A 39 4.07 0.39 -20.76
C GLU A 39 3.51 1.19 -19.57
N GLY A 40 4.40 1.69 -18.71
CA GLY A 40 4.02 2.44 -17.52
C GLY A 40 5.11 3.39 -17.05
N GLU A 41 4.71 4.31 -16.18
CA GLU A 41 5.61 5.25 -15.51
C GLU A 41 5.27 5.36 -14.03
N VAL A 42 6.27 5.61 -13.21
CA VAL A 42 6.10 5.92 -11.78
C VAL A 42 6.07 7.42 -11.58
N LEU A 43 5.06 7.92 -10.87
CA LEU A 43 4.91 9.32 -10.52
C LEU A 43 5.18 9.51 -9.02
N GLU A 44 6.15 10.36 -8.68
CA GLU A 44 6.37 10.76 -7.30
C GLU A 44 5.33 11.80 -6.87
N ILE A 45 4.52 11.48 -5.85
CA ILE A 45 3.48 12.36 -5.32
C ILE A 45 4.05 13.14 -4.14
N ARG A 46 4.35 14.42 -4.35
CA ARG A 46 4.91 15.32 -3.33
C ARG A 46 3.96 16.45 -2.93
N HIS A 47 2.91 16.71 -3.71
CA HIS A 47 1.91 17.76 -3.51
C HIS A 47 0.60 17.36 -4.21
N GLU A 48 -0.48 18.10 -3.97
CA GLU A 48 -1.76 17.92 -4.65
C GLU A 48 -1.68 18.03 -6.19
N GLY A 49 -2.66 17.51 -6.89
CA GLY A 49 -2.80 17.54 -8.34
C GLY A 49 -2.11 16.38 -9.07
N ILE A 50 -1.37 15.50 -8.39
CA ILE A 50 -0.70 14.34 -8.99
C ILE A 50 -1.55 13.08 -8.89
N VAL A 51 -2.15 12.80 -7.73
CA VAL A 51 -3.00 11.60 -7.52
C VAL A 51 -4.09 11.44 -8.57
N PRO A 52 -4.81 12.50 -9.01
CA PRO A 52 -5.85 12.36 -10.05
C PRO A 52 -5.33 11.88 -11.42
N ARG A 53 -4.02 11.87 -11.63
CA ARG A 53 -3.39 11.41 -12.87
C ARG A 53 -2.94 9.95 -12.81
N CYS A 54 -3.05 9.31 -11.64
CA CYS A 54 -2.56 7.97 -11.39
C CYS A 54 -3.65 6.92 -11.64
N ASP A 55 -3.25 5.76 -12.13
CA ASP A 55 -4.09 4.56 -12.27
C ASP A 55 -4.03 3.67 -11.00
N ALA A 56 -3.03 3.89 -10.14
CA ALA A 56 -2.91 3.30 -8.80
C ALA A 56 -2.03 4.17 -7.90
N VAL A 57 -2.17 4.03 -6.57
CA VAL A 57 -1.41 4.82 -5.58
C VAL A 57 -0.77 3.91 -4.53
N ILE A 58 0.49 4.16 -4.18
CA ILE A 58 1.23 3.48 -3.12
C ILE A 58 1.53 4.45 -1.97
N LEU A 59 1.14 4.05 -0.77
CA LEU A 59 1.48 4.68 0.51
C LEU A 59 2.63 3.87 1.14
N PRO A 60 3.87 4.37 1.13
CA PRO A 60 5.05 3.63 1.56
C PRO A 60 5.13 3.45 3.07
N GLY A 61 6.11 2.64 3.51
CA GLY A 61 6.60 2.58 4.87
C GLY A 61 7.19 3.91 5.34
N GLY A 62 7.55 4.00 6.62
CA GLY A 62 8.12 5.19 7.24
C GLY A 62 7.52 5.52 8.61
N GLU A 63 7.59 6.78 9.05
CA GLU A 63 6.99 7.23 10.29
C GLU A 63 5.56 7.72 10.04
N SER A 64 4.57 6.94 10.47
CA SER A 64 3.16 7.12 10.09
C SER A 64 2.54 8.45 10.56
N THR A 65 2.96 8.99 11.71
CA THR A 65 2.43 10.27 12.21
C THR A 65 2.91 11.43 11.35
N THR A 66 4.20 11.43 11.00
CA THR A 66 4.80 12.44 10.13
C THR A 66 4.22 12.34 8.72
N LEU A 67 4.15 11.12 8.16
CA LEU A 67 3.60 10.89 6.84
C LEU A 67 2.14 11.36 6.75
N GLY A 68 1.30 11.01 7.73
CA GLY A 68 -0.10 11.44 7.78
C GLY A 68 -0.26 12.97 7.84
N ARG A 69 0.55 13.66 8.66
CA ARG A 69 0.54 15.13 8.75
C ARG A 69 0.97 15.80 7.45
N LEU A 70 1.99 15.23 6.78
CA LEU A 70 2.49 15.77 5.53
C LEU A 70 1.47 15.59 4.39
N ILE A 71 0.86 14.42 4.27
CA ILE A 71 -0.20 14.13 3.28
C ILE A 71 -1.37 15.10 3.45
N GLU A 72 -1.77 15.38 4.70
CA GLU A 72 -2.83 16.35 5.00
C GLU A 72 -2.42 17.78 4.63
N ARG A 73 -1.23 18.19 5.05
CA ARG A 73 -0.71 19.54 4.80
C ARG A 73 -0.56 19.85 3.31
N GLU A 74 -0.12 18.88 2.51
CA GLU A 74 0.09 19.03 1.07
C GLU A 74 -1.20 18.82 0.24
N GLY A 75 -2.37 18.67 0.89
CA GLY A 75 -3.66 18.49 0.22
C GLY A 75 -3.89 17.12 -0.43
N ILE A 76 -2.99 16.18 -0.21
CA ILE A 76 -2.99 14.86 -0.88
C ILE A 76 -4.03 13.91 -0.26
N ALA A 77 -4.36 14.06 1.04
CA ALA A 77 -5.27 13.14 1.75
C ALA A 77 -6.64 13.01 1.06
N GLY A 78 -7.25 14.15 0.74
CA GLY A 78 -8.54 14.19 0.03
C GLY A 78 -8.46 13.58 -1.38
N GLU A 79 -7.35 13.78 -2.09
CA GLU A 79 -7.15 13.17 -3.41
C GLU A 79 -7.07 11.64 -3.34
N ILE A 80 -6.33 11.09 -2.35
CA ILE A 80 -6.25 9.64 -2.14
C ILE A 80 -7.62 9.06 -1.79
N GLN A 81 -8.37 9.73 -0.89
CA GLN A 81 -9.72 9.30 -0.52
C GLN A 81 -10.66 9.30 -1.73
N ASN A 82 -10.60 10.33 -2.57
CA ASN A 82 -11.38 10.40 -3.80
C ASN A 82 -10.95 9.34 -4.82
N ALA A 83 -9.66 9.09 -4.99
CA ALA A 83 -9.13 8.06 -5.87
C ALA A 83 -9.64 6.67 -5.45
N ALA A 84 -9.50 6.31 -4.16
CA ALA A 84 -9.98 5.06 -3.61
C ALA A 84 -11.50 4.89 -3.79
N LYS A 85 -12.29 5.94 -3.52
CA LYS A 85 -13.75 5.95 -3.70
C LYS A 85 -14.15 5.73 -5.16
N ASN A 86 -13.33 6.17 -6.11
CA ASN A 86 -13.54 5.98 -7.54
C ASN A 86 -12.96 4.67 -8.08
N GLY A 87 -12.53 3.75 -7.21
CA GLY A 87 -12.05 2.44 -7.59
C GLY A 87 -10.58 2.38 -7.99
N ILE A 88 -9.82 3.47 -7.87
CA ILE A 88 -8.36 3.48 -8.09
C ILE A 88 -7.69 2.65 -6.99
N PRO A 89 -6.88 1.63 -7.34
CA PRO A 89 -6.20 0.81 -6.36
C PRO A 89 -5.24 1.59 -5.46
N VAL A 90 -5.29 1.28 -4.15
CA VAL A 90 -4.39 1.86 -3.16
C VAL A 90 -3.67 0.74 -2.41
N LEU A 91 -2.33 0.78 -2.40
CA LEU A 91 -1.49 -0.11 -1.60
C LEU A 91 -0.92 0.68 -0.42
N GLY A 92 -1.13 0.19 0.80
CA GLY A 92 -0.47 0.71 2.00
C GLY A 92 0.49 -0.31 2.60
N THR A 93 1.79 0.01 2.70
CA THR A 93 2.81 -0.86 3.32
C THR A 93 3.26 -0.26 4.64
N CYS A 94 3.39 -1.07 5.69
CA CYS A 94 3.86 -0.66 7.02
C CYS A 94 3.14 0.60 7.54
N ALA A 95 3.75 1.78 7.47
CA ALA A 95 3.11 3.05 7.81
C ALA A 95 1.86 3.33 6.96
N GLY A 96 1.88 2.97 5.68
CA GLY A 96 0.76 3.08 4.77
C GLY A 96 -0.45 2.23 5.21
N LEU A 97 -0.22 1.03 5.75
CA LEU A 97 -1.30 0.22 6.35
C LEU A 97 -1.98 0.97 7.50
N ILE A 98 -1.20 1.66 8.35
CA ILE A 98 -1.76 2.45 9.44
C ILE A 98 -2.65 3.57 8.90
N LEU A 99 -2.18 4.27 7.85
CA LEU A 99 -2.89 5.41 7.28
C LEU A 99 -4.21 5.03 6.60
N VAL A 100 -4.30 3.86 5.97
CA VAL A 100 -5.55 3.44 5.30
C VAL A 100 -6.64 2.97 6.27
N ALA A 101 -6.32 2.72 7.54
CA ALA A 101 -7.26 2.23 8.55
C ALA A 101 -8.34 3.26 8.89
N THR A 102 -9.48 2.78 9.39
CA THR A 102 -10.54 3.61 9.99
C THR A 102 -10.31 3.86 11.47
N ARG A 103 -9.63 2.93 12.17
CA ARG A 103 -9.44 2.96 13.63
C ARG A 103 -7.99 2.64 13.99
N GLY A 104 -7.47 3.34 15.00
CA GLY A 104 -6.13 3.11 15.53
C GLY A 104 -6.12 2.67 16.99
N ASP A 105 -4.91 2.39 17.50
CA ASP A 105 -4.66 2.13 18.91
C ASP A 105 -4.59 3.44 19.73
N GLU A 106 -4.31 3.31 21.03
CA GLU A 106 -4.17 4.45 21.93
C GLU A 106 -3.07 5.43 21.50
N GLN A 107 -2.02 4.96 20.84
CA GLN A 107 -0.94 5.83 20.34
C GLN A 107 -1.41 6.68 19.17
N VAL A 108 -2.18 6.12 18.24
CA VAL A 108 -2.83 6.87 17.14
C VAL A 108 -3.69 7.99 17.71
N HIS A 109 -4.48 7.70 18.75
CA HIS A 109 -5.32 8.70 19.41
C HIS A 109 -4.49 9.77 20.12
N LYS A 110 -3.47 9.41 20.90
CA LYS A 110 -2.60 10.34 21.64
C LYS A 110 -1.82 11.28 20.72
N THR A 111 -1.42 10.81 19.54
CA THR A 111 -0.67 11.62 18.57
C THR A 111 -1.57 12.41 17.64
N HIS A 112 -2.89 12.29 17.76
CA HIS A 112 -3.88 12.85 16.83
C HIS A 112 -3.51 12.51 15.37
N GLN A 113 -3.06 11.28 15.15
CA GLN A 113 -2.64 10.85 13.83
C GLN A 113 -3.85 10.82 12.89
N HIS A 114 -3.70 11.49 11.75
CA HIS A 114 -4.69 11.43 10.68
C HIS A 114 -4.71 10.02 10.06
N LEU A 115 -5.92 9.46 9.91
CA LEU A 115 -6.19 8.22 9.19
C LEU A 115 -7.06 8.54 7.97
N LEU A 116 -6.80 7.89 6.85
CA LEU A 116 -7.54 8.12 5.60
C LEU A 116 -8.93 7.43 5.60
N GLY A 117 -9.12 6.42 6.46
CA GLY A 117 -10.40 5.74 6.60
C GLY A 117 -10.83 4.94 5.36
N LEU A 118 -9.89 4.33 4.64
CA LEU A 118 -10.15 3.61 3.39
C LEU A 118 -10.50 2.13 3.59
N MET A 119 -10.13 1.55 4.75
CA MET A 119 -10.36 0.15 5.08
C MET A 119 -10.94 0.03 6.50
N ASP A 120 -12.01 -0.73 6.66
CA ASP A 120 -12.66 -0.94 7.98
C ASP A 120 -11.84 -1.89 8.87
N VAL A 121 -10.73 -1.39 9.36
CA VAL A 121 -9.82 -2.13 10.23
C VAL A 121 -9.39 -1.28 11.43
N LYS A 122 -9.03 -1.96 12.54
CA LYS A 122 -8.37 -1.36 13.70
C LYS A 122 -6.91 -1.80 13.73
N VAL A 123 -5.99 -0.85 13.73
CA VAL A 123 -4.55 -1.13 13.72
C VAL A 123 -3.89 -0.89 15.07
N ASN A 124 -2.84 -1.68 15.34
CA ASN A 124 -1.87 -1.45 16.40
C ASN A 124 -0.50 -1.15 15.77
N ARG A 125 0.08 0.02 16.09
CA ARG A 125 1.33 0.51 15.50
C ARG A 125 2.56 -0.33 15.87
N ASN A 126 2.56 -0.97 17.04
CA ASN A 126 3.69 -1.73 17.60
C ASN A 126 3.26 -3.16 17.98
N ALA A 127 2.59 -3.86 17.07
CA ALA A 127 1.95 -5.14 17.36
C ALA A 127 2.95 -6.25 17.74
N PHE A 128 4.19 -6.20 17.25
CA PHE A 128 5.20 -7.24 17.48
C PHE A 128 6.17 -6.94 18.63
N GLY A 129 5.96 -5.81 19.34
CA GLY A 129 6.71 -5.43 20.53
C GLY A 129 8.09 -4.83 20.22
N ARG A 130 8.70 -4.17 21.23
CA ARG A 130 9.98 -3.47 21.10
C ARG A 130 11.21 -4.36 20.90
N GLN A 131 11.10 -5.68 21.13
CA GLN A 131 12.21 -6.62 21.04
C GLN A 131 12.42 -7.18 19.62
N ARG A 132 11.46 -7.01 18.71
CA ARG A 132 11.59 -7.41 17.30
C ARG A 132 11.58 -6.18 16.41
N GLU A 133 12.75 -5.60 16.21
CA GLU A 133 12.91 -4.44 15.33
C GLU A 133 12.75 -4.82 13.86
N SER A 134 13.30 -5.96 13.45
CA SER A 134 13.12 -6.54 12.11
C SER A 134 13.15 -8.06 12.14
N PHE A 135 12.41 -8.70 11.25
CA PHE A 135 12.44 -10.14 11.03
C PHE A 135 11.90 -10.50 9.65
N GLU A 136 12.29 -11.69 9.18
CA GLU A 136 11.77 -12.29 7.97
C GLU A 136 10.97 -13.54 8.32
N ILE A 137 9.90 -13.81 7.59
CA ILE A 137 9.09 -15.01 7.74
C ILE A 137 8.42 -15.38 6.41
N ASN A 138 8.31 -16.67 6.15
CA ASN A 138 7.52 -17.17 5.04
C ASN A 138 6.03 -17.10 5.41
N LEU A 139 5.24 -16.39 4.60
CA LEU A 139 3.80 -16.24 4.75
C LEU A 139 3.06 -16.98 3.66
N ASP A 140 1.98 -17.66 4.05
CA ASP A 140 0.96 -18.07 3.10
C ASP A 140 0.02 -16.89 2.88
N LEU A 141 -0.02 -16.40 1.63
CA LEU A 141 -0.91 -15.34 1.19
C LEU A 141 -2.03 -15.97 0.37
N ALA A 142 -3.27 -15.66 0.68
CA ALA A 142 -4.46 -16.32 0.12
C ALA A 142 -4.55 -16.30 -1.42
N PHE A 143 -3.80 -15.43 -2.08
CA PHE A 143 -3.76 -15.28 -3.54
C PHE A 143 -2.47 -15.80 -4.18
N LEU A 144 -1.57 -16.43 -3.42
CA LEU A 144 -0.33 -17.03 -3.94
C LEU A 144 -0.32 -18.54 -3.72
N ASP A 145 0.18 -19.28 -4.71
CA ASP A 145 0.26 -20.76 -4.68
C ASP A 145 1.46 -21.28 -3.87
N SER A 146 2.37 -20.40 -3.46
CA SER A 146 3.56 -20.76 -2.67
C SER A 146 3.91 -19.65 -1.67
N PRO A 147 4.58 -20.00 -0.55
CA PRO A 147 4.95 -19.05 0.47
C PRO A 147 5.72 -17.84 -0.07
N TYR A 148 5.48 -16.69 0.54
CA TYR A 148 6.13 -15.42 0.25
C TYR A 148 7.04 -15.02 1.42
N THR A 149 8.31 -14.71 1.15
CA THR A 149 9.22 -14.22 2.19
C THR A 149 8.93 -12.75 2.48
N ALA A 150 8.29 -12.48 3.62
CA ALA A 150 7.90 -11.15 4.05
C ALA A 150 8.91 -10.56 5.04
N ILE A 151 9.31 -9.30 4.79
CA ILE A 151 10.25 -8.54 5.61
C ILE A 151 9.48 -7.55 6.47
N PHE A 152 9.59 -7.69 7.79
CA PHE A 152 8.93 -6.85 8.78
C PHE A 152 9.96 -5.94 9.46
N ILE A 153 9.67 -4.63 9.56
CA ILE A 153 10.50 -3.65 10.26
C ILE A 153 9.59 -2.84 11.18
N ARG A 154 9.74 -2.98 12.49
CA ARG A 154 8.90 -2.31 13.53
C ARG A 154 7.41 -2.32 13.16
N ALA A 155 6.93 -3.48 12.74
CA ALA A 155 5.71 -3.63 11.99
C ALA A 155 4.43 -3.37 12.83
N PRO A 156 3.43 -2.74 12.22
CA PRO A 156 2.06 -2.72 12.74
C PRO A 156 1.38 -4.07 12.51
N ALA A 157 0.15 -4.21 13.05
CA ALA A 157 -0.76 -5.26 12.63
C ALA A 157 -2.21 -4.77 12.71
N ILE A 158 -3.09 -5.40 11.96
CA ILE A 158 -4.53 -5.24 12.09
C ILE A 158 -5.00 -6.15 13.23
N MET A 159 -5.70 -5.58 14.19
CA MET A 159 -6.21 -6.25 15.40
C MET A 159 -7.68 -6.63 15.30
N ASP A 160 -8.42 -5.93 14.42
CA ASP A 160 -9.83 -6.14 14.19
C ASP A 160 -10.17 -5.68 12.76
N ALA A 161 -11.03 -6.43 12.08
CA ALA A 161 -11.43 -6.19 10.70
C ALA A 161 -12.95 -6.30 10.55
N GLY A 162 -13.52 -5.39 9.79
CA GLY A 162 -14.94 -5.41 9.44
C GLY A 162 -15.30 -6.60 8.53
N PRO A 163 -16.59 -6.89 8.38
CA PRO A 163 -17.06 -8.09 7.68
C PRO A 163 -16.76 -8.09 6.16
N GLU A 164 -16.53 -6.94 5.57
CA GLU A 164 -16.19 -6.79 4.15
C GLU A 164 -14.68 -6.77 3.87
N VAL A 165 -13.86 -7.06 4.90
CA VAL A 165 -12.40 -7.10 4.78
C VAL A 165 -11.94 -8.52 4.56
N ASP A 166 -11.31 -8.79 3.44
CA ASP A 166 -10.65 -10.06 3.14
C ASP A 166 -9.32 -10.15 3.88
N VAL A 167 -9.22 -11.09 4.82
CA VAL A 167 -7.96 -11.40 5.51
C VAL A 167 -7.10 -12.28 4.62
N LEU A 168 -5.96 -11.76 4.18
CA LEU A 168 -5.08 -12.44 3.22
C LEU A 168 -3.96 -13.24 3.90
N SER A 169 -3.52 -12.83 5.10
CA SER A 169 -2.54 -13.57 5.91
C SER A 169 -2.54 -13.12 7.37
N THR A 170 -2.14 -14.05 8.26
CA THR A 170 -2.03 -13.79 9.71
C THR A 170 -0.74 -14.37 10.29
N ILE A 171 -0.21 -13.73 11.35
CA ILE A 171 0.87 -14.24 12.19
C ILE A 171 0.42 -14.23 13.65
N ASN A 172 0.38 -15.41 14.30
CA ASN A 172 -0.02 -15.53 15.70
C ASN A 172 -1.34 -14.78 16.02
N GLY A 173 -2.35 -14.94 15.16
CA GLY A 173 -3.66 -14.33 15.31
C GLY A 173 -3.74 -12.82 15.00
N ARG A 174 -2.64 -12.21 14.53
CA ARG A 174 -2.62 -10.82 14.04
C ARG A 174 -2.70 -10.80 12.52
N ILE A 175 -3.56 -9.99 11.97
CA ILE A 175 -3.68 -9.85 10.52
C ILE A 175 -2.53 -8.98 10.02
N VAL A 176 -1.77 -9.48 9.05
CA VAL A 176 -0.59 -8.81 8.46
C VAL A 176 -0.74 -8.47 6.98
N ALA A 177 -1.77 -9.01 6.35
CA ALA A 177 -2.17 -8.65 5.00
C ALA A 177 -3.70 -8.72 4.90
N ALA A 178 -4.31 -7.69 4.35
CA ALA A 178 -5.76 -7.60 4.16
C ALA A 178 -6.09 -6.79 2.91
N ARG A 179 -7.28 -7.03 2.36
CA ARG A 179 -7.83 -6.29 1.24
C ARG A 179 -9.29 -5.93 1.52
N GLN A 180 -9.67 -4.74 1.14
CA GLN A 180 -11.09 -4.36 1.04
C GLN A 180 -11.29 -3.61 -0.27
N ASN A 181 -12.11 -4.17 -1.16
CA ASN A 181 -12.34 -3.64 -2.51
C ASN A 181 -11.01 -3.42 -3.27
N ASN A 182 -10.69 -2.15 -3.55
CA ASN A 182 -9.48 -1.70 -4.24
C ASN A 182 -8.35 -1.24 -3.30
N VAL A 183 -8.46 -1.48 -2.00
CA VAL A 183 -7.41 -1.14 -1.01
C VAL A 183 -6.72 -2.41 -0.53
N LEU A 184 -5.40 -2.47 -0.70
CA LEU A 184 -4.52 -3.53 -0.21
C LEU A 184 -3.64 -2.99 0.90
N ALA A 185 -3.60 -3.65 2.05
CA ALA A 185 -2.84 -3.23 3.22
C ALA A 185 -1.90 -4.35 3.70
N LEU A 186 -0.61 -4.05 3.81
CA LEU A 186 0.45 -4.98 4.18
C LEU A 186 1.22 -4.44 5.39
N ALA A 187 1.44 -5.27 6.40
CA ALA A 187 2.23 -4.92 7.59
C ALA A 187 3.74 -4.99 7.34
N PHE A 188 4.17 -5.50 6.21
CA PHE A 188 5.54 -5.77 5.82
C PHE A 188 5.95 -4.98 4.56
N HIS A 189 7.20 -5.12 4.16
CA HIS A 189 7.86 -4.35 3.11
C HIS A 189 8.10 -5.23 1.86
N PRO A 190 7.15 -5.31 0.91
CA PRO A 190 7.33 -6.08 -0.32
C PRO A 190 8.40 -5.49 -1.25
N GLU A 191 8.70 -4.20 -1.13
CA GLU A 191 9.71 -3.47 -1.89
C GLU A 191 11.16 -3.89 -1.53
N LEU A 192 11.36 -4.52 -0.36
CA LEU A 192 12.68 -4.95 0.10
C LEU A 192 13.05 -6.39 -0.32
N THR A 193 12.19 -7.07 -1.06
CA THR A 193 12.44 -8.43 -1.55
C THR A 193 12.54 -8.45 -3.08
N PRO A 194 13.33 -9.37 -3.67
CA PRO A 194 13.35 -9.54 -5.11
C PRO A 194 12.07 -10.19 -5.67
N ASP A 195 11.21 -10.73 -4.83
CA ASP A 195 9.97 -11.40 -5.19
C ASP A 195 8.87 -10.38 -5.52
N LEU A 196 8.56 -10.21 -6.80
CA LEU A 196 7.61 -9.22 -7.29
C LEU A 196 6.16 -9.71 -7.36
N ARG A 197 5.84 -10.94 -6.89
CA ARG A 197 4.48 -11.48 -6.97
C ARG A 197 3.42 -10.61 -6.31
N LEU A 198 3.75 -9.90 -5.22
CA LEU A 198 2.85 -8.92 -4.59
C LEU A 198 2.62 -7.69 -5.47
N HIS A 199 3.68 -7.18 -6.11
CA HIS A 199 3.56 -6.07 -7.05
C HIS A 199 2.73 -6.48 -8.27
N HIS A 200 2.92 -7.68 -8.80
CA HIS A 200 2.07 -8.22 -9.88
C HIS A 200 0.61 -8.32 -9.47
N TYR A 201 0.33 -8.84 -8.26
CA TYR A 201 -1.04 -8.87 -7.73
C TYR A 201 -1.65 -7.48 -7.61
N PHE A 202 -0.88 -6.48 -7.14
CA PHE A 202 -1.34 -5.10 -7.06
C PHE A 202 -1.61 -4.50 -8.45
N LEU A 203 -0.73 -4.76 -9.43
CA LEU A 203 -0.95 -4.32 -10.82
C LEU A 203 -2.21 -4.94 -11.43
N ASP A 204 -2.54 -6.19 -11.09
CA ASP A 204 -3.77 -6.86 -11.54
C ASP A 204 -5.05 -6.25 -10.97
N MET A 205 -4.96 -5.47 -9.88
CA MET A 205 -6.10 -4.72 -9.34
C MET A 205 -6.45 -3.49 -10.20
N ILE A 206 -5.57 -3.06 -11.09
CA ILE A 206 -5.77 -1.89 -11.94
C ILE A 206 -6.69 -2.28 -13.10
N SER A 207 -7.89 -1.72 -13.12
CA SER A 207 -8.82 -1.93 -14.25
C SER A 207 -8.29 -1.20 -15.49
N VAL A 208 -7.93 -1.96 -16.52
CA VAL A 208 -7.62 -1.42 -17.84
C VAL A 208 -8.95 -1.06 -18.51
N THR A 209 -9.37 0.19 -18.39
CA THR A 209 -10.54 0.74 -19.12
C THR A 209 -10.13 1.32 -20.45
#